data_f34a81625314d43313c033d87700b1df
#
_entry.id   f34a81625314d43313c033d87700b1df
#
_cell.length_a   1.000
_cell.length_b   1.000
_cell.length_c   1.000
_cell.angle_alpha   90.00
_cell.angle_beta   90.00
_cell.angle_gamma   90.00
#
_symmetry.space_group_name_H-M   'P 1'
#
loop_
_entity.id
_entity.type
_entity.pdbx_description
1 polymer ?
#
loop_
_entity_poly.entity_id
_entity_poly.type
_entity_poly.pdbx_seq_one_letter_code
_entity_poly.pdbx_strand_id
1 'polypeptide(L)'
;MFGGERHLALAEIGSRGRPWPVPFDADVVLSCRGRPTVVLASGDPFWHGAGASLAEKLDSGEWIAHPAPSTFSLAAAQLGWRLESTVCLGLHAAPFERLGPHLARGARIICLVRDGKAAGDLARWLSERGWGASAFWMLAALGGPRESITEYRADSLAGDLAGNLVTVAVEAKGGQGMPRSSGLSDDLFVHDGQITKRPVRALALSALAPRAGERLWDIGAGSGSISVEWALDGGTAIAVEAREDRAANIRKNAAAFGLAHRITILTGRAPEALAGLEAPDAVFIGGGLDEVLFDAIWPRFSPGARLVAHAVTLETEALLGELHRRHGGELMRAEISHAAPLGRYRSWEAARPVVQWSVVR
;
A
#
# COMPACT_ATOMS: atom_id res chain seq x y z
N MET A 1 5.75 -25.11 -24.57
CA MET A 1 6.32 -24.52 -23.35
C MET A 1 6.17 -23.03 -23.39
N PHE A 2 5.87 -22.40 -22.24
CA PHE A 2 5.84 -20.95 -22.08
C PHE A 2 6.95 -20.47 -21.13
N GLY A 3 7.48 -19.28 -21.33
CA GLY A 3 8.50 -18.71 -20.46
C GLY A 3 8.99 -17.36 -20.97
N GLY A 4 9.77 -16.66 -20.16
CA GLY A 4 10.55 -15.51 -20.66
C GLY A 4 11.60 -15.96 -21.68
N GLU A 5 11.98 -15.12 -22.61
CA GLU A 5 12.96 -15.43 -23.67
C GLU A 5 14.24 -16.08 -23.13
N ARG A 6 14.76 -15.56 -22.02
CA ARG A 6 15.93 -16.11 -21.35
C ARG A 6 15.72 -17.55 -20.87
N HIS A 7 14.56 -17.87 -20.29
CA HIS A 7 14.25 -19.22 -19.80
C HIS A 7 14.14 -20.21 -20.98
N LEU A 8 13.51 -19.75 -22.07
CA LEU A 8 13.36 -20.55 -23.28
C LEU A 8 14.73 -20.83 -23.91
N ALA A 9 15.62 -19.84 -23.93
CA ALA A 9 17.00 -20.00 -24.43
C ALA A 9 17.81 -20.96 -23.57
N LEU A 10 17.74 -20.84 -22.22
CA LEU A 10 18.43 -21.75 -21.30
C LEU A 10 17.94 -23.20 -21.39
N ALA A 11 16.67 -23.40 -21.70
CA ALA A 11 16.06 -24.73 -21.80
C ALA A 11 16.31 -25.37 -23.19
N GLU A 12 16.92 -24.67 -24.14
CA GLU A 12 17.29 -25.14 -25.51
C GLU A 12 16.13 -25.80 -26.26
N ILE A 13 14.89 -25.33 -26.06
CA ILE A 13 13.67 -25.99 -26.57
C ILE A 13 13.29 -25.61 -28.01
N GLY A 14 14.04 -24.71 -28.64
CA GLY A 14 13.84 -24.31 -30.02
C GLY A 14 12.42 -23.81 -30.31
N SER A 15 11.85 -24.22 -31.43
CA SER A 15 10.50 -23.79 -31.88
C SER A 15 9.33 -24.22 -31.00
N ARG A 16 9.54 -25.07 -30.01
CA ARG A 16 8.51 -25.46 -29.02
C ARG A 16 8.30 -24.42 -27.94
N GLY A 17 9.22 -23.44 -27.82
CA GLY A 17 9.14 -22.35 -26.88
C GLY A 17 8.21 -21.24 -27.37
N ARG A 18 7.39 -20.73 -26.48
CA ARG A 18 6.53 -19.55 -26.70
C ARG A 18 6.87 -18.52 -25.62
N PRO A 19 7.37 -17.34 -26.01
CA PRO A 19 7.60 -16.27 -25.06
C PRO A 19 6.28 -15.74 -24.50
N TRP A 20 6.34 -15.18 -23.28
CA TRP A 20 5.20 -14.46 -22.72
C TRP A 20 4.86 -13.26 -23.61
N PRO A 21 3.58 -12.96 -23.82
CA PRO A 21 3.17 -11.70 -24.46
C PRO A 21 3.57 -10.48 -23.59
N VAL A 22 3.66 -9.34 -24.23
CA VAL A 22 3.87 -8.06 -23.58
C VAL A 22 2.69 -7.16 -23.92
N PRO A 23 1.86 -6.75 -22.93
CA PRO A 23 1.96 -7.04 -21.49
C PRO A 23 1.75 -8.54 -21.17
N PHE A 24 2.21 -8.95 -19.98
CA PHE A 24 2.05 -10.34 -19.49
C PHE A 24 0.58 -10.73 -19.45
N ASP A 25 0.26 -11.88 -20.02
CA ASP A 25 -1.07 -12.46 -20.04
C ASP A 25 -1.01 -13.97 -19.74
N ALA A 26 -1.61 -14.41 -18.64
CA ALA A 26 -1.68 -15.80 -18.25
C ALA A 26 -2.69 -16.61 -19.10
N ASP A 27 -3.66 -15.95 -19.74
CA ASP A 27 -4.74 -16.62 -20.50
C ASP A 27 -4.22 -17.36 -21.73
N VAL A 28 -3.06 -16.98 -22.25
CA VAL A 28 -2.41 -17.72 -23.33
C VAL A 28 -2.10 -19.18 -22.98
N VAL A 29 -1.89 -19.47 -21.69
CA VAL A 29 -1.68 -20.85 -21.20
C VAL A 29 -3.00 -21.59 -21.10
N LEU A 30 -4.09 -20.92 -20.72
CA LEU A 30 -5.43 -21.53 -20.61
C LEU A 30 -5.93 -22.05 -21.96
N SER A 31 -5.51 -21.43 -23.07
CA SER A 31 -5.83 -21.92 -24.42
C SER A 31 -5.23 -23.33 -24.71
N CYS A 32 -4.32 -23.78 -23.86
CA CYS A 32 -3.68 -25.09 -23.97
C CYS A 32 -4.31 -26.16 -23.04
N ARG A 33 -5.43 -25.84 -22.34
CA ARG A 33 -6.13 -26.79 -21.46
C ARG A 33 -6.35 -28.13 -22.16
N GLY A 34 -6.20 -29.22 -21.40
CA GLY A 34 -6.28 -30.59 -21.93
C GLY A 34 -5.01 -31.10 -22.64
N ARG A 35 -3.93 -30.30 -22.65
CA ARG A 35 -2.63 -30.72 -23.20
C ARG A 35 -1.53 -30.50 -22.15
N PRO A 36 -0.60 -31.47 -21.95
CA PRO A 36 0.55 -31.25 -21.09
C PRO A 36 1.34 -30.00 -21.52
N THR A 37 1.36 -28.99 -20.64
CA THR A 37 1.97 -27.70 -20.91
C THR A 37 2.97 -27.37 -19.80
N VAL A 38 4.20 -27.03 -20.17
CA VAL A 38 5.25 -26.61 -19.23
C VAL A 38 5.37 -25.09 -19.23
N VAL A 39 5.42 -24.51 -18.04
CA VAL A 39 5.67 -23.10 -17.84
C VAL A 39 7.01 -22.94 -17.08
N LEU A 40 7.92 -22.20 -17.68
CA LEU A 40 9.23 -21.92 -17.09
C LEU A 40 9.17 -20.65 -16.26
N ALA A 41 9.59 -20.73 -15.00
CA ALA A 41 9.69 -19.61 -14.08
C ALA A 41 11.10 -19.55 -13.46
N SER A 42 11.48 -18.40 -12.92
CA SER A 42 12.72 -18.26 -12.13
C SER A 42 12.45 -18.64 -10.69
N GLY A 43 13.27 -19.54 -10.14
CA GLY A 43 13.22 -19.90 -8.73
C GLY A 43 11.86 -20.46 -8.30
N ASP A 44 11.23 -19.86 -7.32
CA ASP A 44 9.88 -20.24 -6.87
C ASP A 44 8.81 -19.60 -7.78
N PRO A 45 7.98 -20.40 -8.46
CA PRO A 45 6.96 -19.89 -9.37
C PRO A 45 5.84 -19.11 -8.66
N PHE A 46 5.70 -19.24 -7.34
CA PHE A 46 4.70 -18.53 -6.54
C PHE A 46 5.21 -17.27 -5.86
N TRP A 47 6.51 -17.00 -5.92
CA TRP A 47 7.09 -15.79 -5.34
C TRP A 47 7.46 -14.78 -6.43
N HIS A 48 6.53 -13.88 -6.76
CA HIS A 48 6.61 -12.94 -7.90
C HIS A 48 6.79 -13.62 -9.27
N GLY A 49 6.37 -14.88 -9.38
CA GLY A 49 6.43 -15.66 -10.61
C GLY A 49 5.05 -15.84 -11.26
N ALA A 50 5.01 -16.38 -12.47
CA ALA A 50 3.80 -16.63 -13.23
C ALA A 50 2.89 -17.70 -12.60
N GLY A 51 3.41 -18.51 -11.67
CA GLY A 51 2.67 -19.62 -11.05
C GLY A 51 1.43 -19.18 -10.29
N ALA A 52 1.53 -18.09 -9.50
CA ALA A 52 0.38 -17.57 -8.76
C ALA A 52 -0.75 -17.13 -9.72
N SER A 53 -0.44 -16.35 -10.75
CA SER A 53 -1.43 -15.87 -11.74
C SER A 53 -2.09 -17.01 -12.53
N LEU A 54 -1.40 -18.13 -12.71
CA LEU A 54 -1.96 -19.31 -13.35
C LEU A 54 -2.83 -20.11 -12.39
N ALA A 55 -2.39 -20.30 -11.15
CA ALA A 55 -3.12 -21.06 -10.15
C ALA A 55 -4.46 -20.40 -9.76
N GLU A 56 -4.56 -19.07 -9.84
CA GLU A 56 -5.82 -18.34 -9.67
C GLU A 56 -6.88 -18.66 -10.74
N LYS A 57 -6.46 -19.23 -11.90
CA LYS A 57 -7.31 -19.47 -13.07
C LYS A 57 -7.48 -20.96 -13.37
N LEU A 58 -6.76 -21.82 -12.70
CA LEU A 58 -6.72 -23.28 -12.89
C LEU A 58 -7.23 -23.98 -11.64
N ASP A 59 -7.92 -25.10 -11.84
CA ASP A 59 -8.30 -25.98 -10.74
C ASP A 59 -7.06 -26.65 -10.13
N SER A 60 -7.11 -26.98 -8.85
CA SER A 60 -5.96 -27.54 -8.10
C SER A 60 -5.40 -28.83 -8.67
N GLY A 61 -6.20 -29.58 -9.42
CA GLY A 61 -5.79 -30.81 -10.11
C GLY A 61 -5.18 -30.60 -11.50
N GLU A 62 -5.17 -29.37 -12.03
CA GLU A 62 -4.71 -29.07 -13.39
C GLU A 62 -3.23 -28.72 -13.48
N TRP A 63 -2.53 -28.53 -12.34
CA TRP A 63 -1.14 -28.11 -12.34
C TRP A 63 -0.30 -28.79 -11.26
N ILE A 64 0.99 -28.87 -11.52
CA ILE A 64 2.02 -29.29 -10.55
C ILE A 64 3.13 -28.26 -10.59
N ALA A 65 3.54 -27.76 -9.43
CA ALA A 65 4.69 -26.84 -9.31
C ALA A 65 5.95 -27.61 -8.89
N HIS A 66 7.08 -27.21 -9.48
CA HIS A 66 8.41 -27.66 -9.11
C HIS A 66 9.21 -26.43 -8.65
N PRO A 67 9.09 -26.01 -7.36
CA PRO A 67 9.78 -24.83 -6.87
C PRO A 67 11.29 -25.07 -6.75
N ALA A 68 12.06 -24.03 -7.01
CA ALA A 68 13.48 -23.93 -6.72
C ALA A 68 13.71 -22.78 -5.76
N PRO A 69 14.90 -22.65 -5.12
CA PRO A 69 15.20 -21.50 -4.28
C PRO A 69 14.96 -20.18 -5.01
N SER A 70 14.20 -19.30 -4.37
CA SER A 70 13.91 -17.98 -4.94
C SER A 70 15.16 -17.10 -4.94
N THR A 71 15.16 -16.04 -5.72
CA THR A 71 16.22 -15.02 -5.66
C THR A 71 16.37 -14.44 -4.25
N PHE A 72 15.28 -14.30 -3.50
CA PHE A 72 15.32 -13.87 -2.10
C PHE A 72 16.05 -14.89 -1.22
N SER A 73 15.81 -16.19 -1.42
CA SER A 73 16.48 -17.26 -0.69
C SER A 73 17.98 -17.26 -0.97
N LEU A 74 18.37 -17.10 -2.23
CA LEU A 74 19.76 -17.01 -2.64
C LEU A 74 20.45 -15.77 -2.05
N ALA A 75 19.81 -14.60 -2.14
CA ALA A 75 20.33 -13.36 -1.57
C ALA A 75 20.51 -13.46 -0.05
N ALA A 76 19.51 -13.98 0.65
CA ALA A 76 19.56 -14.16 2.10
C ALA A 76 20.67 -15.13 2.52
N ALA A 77 20.84 -16.23 1.79
CA ALA A 77 21.93 -17.19 2.04
C ALA A 77 23.30 -16.54 1.88
N GLN A 78 23.50 -15.73 0.84
CA GLN A 78 24.76 -15.03 0.60
C GLN A 78 25.09 -13.97 1.67
N LEU A 79 24.05 -13.31 2.22
CA LEU A 79 24.19 -12.26 3.23
C LEU A 79 24.14 -12.79 4.66
N GLY A 80 23.82 -14.08 4.87
CA GLY A 80 23.58 -14.64 6.19
C GLY A 80 22.35 -14.07 6.89
N TRP A 81 21.33 -13.67 6.12
CA TRP A 81 20.11 -13.06 6.67
C TRP A 81 19.02 -14.11 6.88
N ARG A 82 18.21 -13.89 7.92
CA ARG A 82 17.03 -14.70 8.19
C ARG A 82 15.86 -14.17 7.39
N LEU A 83 15.29 -14.99 6.50
CA LEU A 83 14.14 -14.57 5.66
C LEU A 83 12.92 -14.20 6.48
N GLU A 84 12.68 -14.87 7.60
CA GLU A 84 11.55 -14.60 8.49
C GLU A 84 11.58 -13.20 9.12
N SER A 85 12.75 -12.54 9.12
CA SER A 85 12.94 -11.16 9.61
C SER A 85 13.33 -10.18 8.51
N THR A 86 13.30 -10.61 7.26
CA THR A 86 13.69 -9.81 6.10
C THR A 86 12.47 -9.50 5.25
N VAL A 87 12.28 -8.24 4.90
CA VAL A 87 11.23 -7.81 3.98
C VAL A 87 11.66 -8.10 2.55
N CYS A 88 10.82 -8.79 1.79
CA CYS A 88 11.09 -9.17 0.41
C CYS A 88 10.10 -8.45 -0.53
N LEU A 89 10.60 -7.60 -1.43
CA LEU A 89 9.80 -6.75 -2.31
C LEU A 89 10.14 -6.92 -3.79
N GLY A 90 9.11 -7.04 -4.63
CA GLY A 90 9.23 -6.93 -6.08
C GLY A 90 9.08 -5.47 -6.53
N LEU A 91 10.18 -4.80 -6.86
CA LEU A 91 10.19 -3.42 -7.34
C LEU A 91 10.52 -3.29 -8.84
N HIS A 92 10.65 -4.42 -9.55
CA HIS A 92 10.95 -4.43 -10.98
C HIS A 92 9.85 -3.79 -11.86
N ALA A 93 8.61 -3.79 -11.36
CA ALA A 93 7.45 -3.17 -12.01
C ALA A 93 6.63 -2.30 -11.03
N ALA A 94 7.22 -1.91 -9.91
CA ALA A 94 6.56 -1.14 -8.87
C ALA A 94 7.41 0.07 -8.45
N PRO A 95 6.79 1.16 -7.96
CA PRO A 95 7.50 2.35 -7.51
C PRO A 95 8.27 2.08 -6.21
N PHE A 96 9.40 2.79 -6.01
CA PHE A 96 10.24 2.66 -4.82
C PHE A 96 9.54 3.10 -3.54
N GLU A 97 8.51 3.92 -3.66
CA GLU A 97 7.65 4.36 -2.54
C GLU A 97 7.07 3.17 -1.75
N ARG A 98 6.88 2.01 -2.38
CA ARG A 98 6.49 0.76 -1.68
C ARG A 98 7.47 0.33 -0.59
N LEU A 99 8.72 0.79 -0.67
CA LEU A 99 9.72 0.54 0.36
C LEU A 99 9.47 1.37 1.63
N GLY A 100 8.89 2.56 1.48
CA GLY A 100 8.71 3.55 2.56
C GLY A 100 8.14 2.99 3.86
N PRO A 101 6.99 2.27 3.84
CA PRO A 101 6.40 1.69 5.04
C PRO A 101 7.27 0.64 5.77
N HIS A 102 8.24 0.08 5.07
CA HIS A 102 9.14 -0.96 5.60
C HIS A 102 10.47 -0.41 6.11
N LEU A 103 10.78 0.85 5.81
CA LEU A 103 12.01 1.48 6.27
C LEU A 103 11.94 1.78 7.77
N ALA A 104 12.78 1.13 8.53
CA ALA A 104 13.01 1.35 9.95
C ALA A 104 14.49 1.10 10.26
N ARG A 105 14.99 1.65 11.36
CA ARG A 105 16.40 1.45 11.76
C ARG A 105 16.70 -0.05 11.90
N GLY A 106 17.69 -0.55 11.17
CA GLY A 106 18.11 -1.95 11.16
C GLY A 106 17.18 -2.87 10.36
N ALA A 107 16.17 -2.34 9.67
CA ALA A 107 15.33 -3.16 8.79
C ALA A 107 16.17 -3.75 7.66
N ARG A 108 16.02 -5.04 7.42
CA ARG A 108 16.65 -5.77 6.35
C ARG A 108 15.62 -6.01 5.25
N ILE A 109 15.96 -5.58 4.04
CA ILE A 109 15.04 -5.58 2.92
C ILE A 109 15.78 -6.10 1.69
N ILE A 110 15.17 -7.05 0.98
CA ILE A 110 15.66 -7.54 -0.31
C ILE A 110 14.67 -7.12 -1.39
N CYS A 111 15.17 -6.46 -2.43
CA CYS A 111 14.36 -5.92 -3.51
C CYS A 111 14.77 -6.52 -4.85
N LEU A 112 13.80 -7.06 -5.59
CA LEU A 112 13.99 -7.35 -7.01
C LEU A 112 13.82 -6.06 -7.80
N VAL A 113 14.88 -5.58 -8.42
CA VAL A 113 14.86 -4.40 -9.29
C VAL A 113 14.95 -4.79 -10.76
N ARG A 114 14.60 -3.89 -11.67
CA ARG A 114 14.55 -4.18 -13.10
C ARG A 114 15.95 -4.45 -13.69
N ASP A 115 16.93 -3.62 -13.31
CA ASP A 115 18.27 -3.62 -13.86
C ASP A 115 19.25 -2.87 -12.92
N GLY A 116 20.54 -2.79 -13.29
CA GLY A 116 21.55 -2.08 -12.53
C GLY A 116 21.28 -0.58 -12.40
N LYS A 117 20.69 0.04 -13.43
CA LYS A 117 20.28 1.45 -13.38
C LYS A 117 19.24 1.67 -12.28
N ALA A 118 18.22 0.80 -12.22
CA ALA A 118 17.19 0.86 -11.17
C ALA A 118 17.78 0.66 -9.77
N ALA A 119 18.86 -0.09 -9.61
CA ALA A 119 19.58 -0.20 -8.34
C ALA A 119 20.22 1.14 -7.93
N GLY A 120 20.85 1.85 -8.87
CA GLY A 120 21.38 3.20 -8.64
C GLY A 120 20.30 4.24 -8.34
N ASP A 121 19.19 4.17 -9.05
CA ASP A 121 18.02 5.04 -8.80
C ASP A 121 17.41 4.78 -7.40
N LEU A 122 17.36 3.52 -6.95
CA LEU A 122 16.91 3.16 -5.60
C LEU A 122 17.87 3.68 -4.51
N ALA A 123 19.18 3.61 -4.72
CA ALA A 123 20.16 4.14 -3.78
C ALA A 123 20.04 5.66 -3.65
N ARG A 124 19.81 6.36 -4.76
CA ARG A 124 19.54 7.81 -4.78
C ARG A 124 18.24 8.12 -4.04
N TRP A 125 17.17 7.39 -4.33
CA TRP A 125 15.87 7.53 -3.67
C TRP A 125 15.97 7.36 -2.15
N LEU A 126 16.76 6.40 -1.66
CA LEU A 126 17.04 6.21 -0.23
C LEU A 126 17.79 7.41 0.34
N SER A 127 18.81 7.91 -0.36
CA SER A 127 19.64 9.03 0.10
C SER A 127 18.85 10.32 0.23
N GLU A 128 18.00 10.63 -0.74
CA GLU A 128 17.12 11.82 -0.74
C GLU A 128 16.12 11.80 0.43
N ARG A 129 15.82 10.62 0.98
CA ARG A 129 14.88 10.42 2.10
C ARG A 129 15.57 10.19 3.45
N GLY A 130 16.88 10.51 3.53
CA GLY A 130 17.66 10.42 4.76
C GLY A 130 18.18 9.02 5.10
N TRP A 131 18.03 8.05 4.19
CA TRP A 131 18.52 6.68 4.36
C TRP A 131 19.86 6.44 3.67
N GLY A 132 20.58 7.47 3.29
CA GLY A 132 21.86 7.36 2.58
C GLY A 132 22.96 6.60 3.33
N ALA A 133 22.91 6.59 4.67
CA ALA A 133 23.86 5.84 5.49
C ALA A 133 23.61 4.31 5.51
N SER A 134 22.57 3.83 4.84
CA SER A 134 22.23 2.40 4.77
C SER A 134 23.34 1.61 4.05
N ALA A 135 23.60 0.41 4.56
CA ALA A 135 24.36 -0.57 3.81
C ALA A 135 23.51 -1.08 2.63
N PHE A 136 24.13 -1.18 1.48
CA PHE A 136 23.46 -1.43 0.20
C PHE A 136 24.26 -2.46 -0.59
N TRP A 137 23.74 -3.65 -0.78
CA TRP A 137 24.38 -4.71 -1.55
C TRP A 137 23.73 -4.83 -2.91
N MET A 138 24.56 -4.85 -3.93
CA MET A 138 24.20 -5.31 -5.25
C MET A 138 24.56 -6.77 -5.40
N LEU A 139 23.55 -7.59 -5.70
CA LEU A 139 23.72 -9.01 -5.94
C LEU A 139 23.33 -9.29 -7.40
N ALA A 140 24.28 -9.65 -8.22
CA ALA A 140 24.08 -9.90 -9.62
C ALA A 140 24.21 -11.39 -9.95
N ALA A 141 23.37 -11.87 -10.87
CA ALA A 141 23.39 -13.23 -11.43
C ALA A 141 23.45 -14.34 -10.37
N LEU A 142 22.75 -14.16 -9.25
CA LEU A 142 22.71 -15.10 -8.11
C LEU A 142 22.43 -16.54 -8.58
N GLY A 143 23.18 -17.48 -7.98
CA GLY A 143 23.11 -18.92 -8.29
C GLY A 143 23.74 -19.30 -9.62
N GLY A 144 24.37 -18.39 -10.34
CA GLY A 144 24.98 -18.63 -11.65
C GLY A 144 26.51 -18.45 -11.64
N PRO A 145 27.17 -18.86 -12.72
CA PRO A 145 28.64 -18.76 -12.83
C PRO A 145 29.19 -17.32 -12.87
N ARG A 146 28.31 -16.34 -13.07
CA ARG A 146 28.65 -14.90 -13.06
C ARG A 146 28.13 -14.20 -11.82
N GLU A 147 27.89 -14.95 -10.74
CA GLU A 147 27.45 -14.38 -9.47
C GLU A 147 28.47 -13.36 -8.96
N SER A 148 27.98 -12.20 -8.56
CA SER A 148 28.80 -11.19 -7.90
C SER A 148 27.99 -10.45 -6.85
N ILE A 149 28.65 -10.12 -5.74
CA ILE A 149 28.08 -9.39 -4.61
C ILE A 149 29.02 -8.25 -4.28
N THR A 150 28.49 -7.04 -4.28
CA THR A 150 29.27 -5.85 -3.95
C THR A 150 28.49 -5.01 -2.93
N GLU A 151 29.16 -4.63 -1.86
CA GLU A 151 28.63 -3.79 -0.80
C GLU A 151 29.00 -2.32 -1.06
N TYR A 152 28.04 -1.44 -0.82
CA TYR A 152 28.13 0.01 -0.90
C TYR A 152 27.44 0.65 0.31
N ARG A 153 27.62 1.94 0.47
CA ARG A 153 26.65 2.80 1.15
C ARG A 153 25.69 3.39 0.11
N ALA A 154 24.42 3.55 0.45
CA ALA A 154 23.46 4.08 -0.49
C ALA A 154 23.83 5.47 -1.04
N ASP A 155 24.43 6.35 -0.19
CA ASP A 155 24.88 7.70 -0.58
C ASP A 155 26.22 7.72 -1.35
N SER A 156 26.95 6.62 -1.35
CA SER A 156 28.25 6.54 -2.07
C SER A 156 28.14 5.87 -3.43
N LEU A 157 26.96 5.38 -3.79
CA LEU A 157 26.74 4.73 -5.07
C LEU A 157 26.60 5.77 -6.18
N ALA A 158 27.63 5.96 -6.98
CA ALA A 158 27.65 6.89 -8.11
C ALA A 158 27.67 6.13 -9.43
N GLY A 159 26.83 6.55 -10.37
CA GLY A 159 26.82 6.10 -11.76
C GLY A 159 25.83 5.00 -12.09
N ASP A 160 25.66 4.79 -13.41
CA ASP A 160 24.84 3.71 -13.94
C ASP A 160 25.60 2.39 -13.79
N LEU A 161 25.03 1.48 -13.03
CA LEU A 161 25.59 0.15 -12.83
C LEU A 161 25.12 -0.78 -13.96
N ALA A 162 26.06 -1.49 -14.56
CA ALA A 162 25.74 -2.43 -15.63
C ALA A 162 25.17 -3.74 -15.06
N GLY A 163 24.16 -4.30 -15.74
CA GLY A 163 23.65 -5.63 -15.44
C GLY A 163 22.13 -5.75 -15.53
N ASN A 164 21.66 -6.89 -16.05
CA ASN A 164 20.22 -7.14 -16.27
C ASN A 164 19.58 -8.06 -15.23
N LEU A 165 20.35 -8.60 -14.30
CA LEU A 165 19.89 -9.55 -13.28
C LEU A 165 20.40 -9.10 -11.90
N VAL A 166 19.84 -8.00 -11.44
CA VAL A 166 20.29 -7.36 -10.20
C VAL A 166 19.19 -7.47 -9.13
N THR A 167 19.63 -7.92 -7.98
CA THR A 167 18.86 -7.87 -6.72
C THR A 167 19.58 -6.91 -5.79
N VAL A 168 18.81 -6.12 -5.08
CA VAL A 168 19.35 -5.19 -4.09
C VAL A 168 18.99 -5.68 -2.70
N ALA A 169 19.94 -5.66 -1.77
CA ALA A 169 19.66 -5.80 -0.36
C ALA A 169 20.04 -4.51 0.38
N VAL A 170 19.23 -4.15 1.37
CA VAL A 170 19.39 -2.92 2.16
C VAL A 170 19.30 -3.26 3.64
N GLU A 171 20.29 -2.84 4.44
CA GLU A 171 20.14 -2.73 5.88
C GLU A 171 19.99 -1.25 6.22
N ALA A 172 18.77 -0.86 6.59
CA ALA A 172 18.37 0.53 6.68
C ALA A 172 19.00 1.28 7.86
N LYS A 173 19.67 2.41 7.57
CA LYS A 173 20.36 3.24 8.57
C LYS A 173 20.26 4.72 8.22
N GLY A 174 20.00 5.55 9.22
CA GLY A 174 20.02 7.02 9.10
C GLY A 174 18.65 7.65 9.30
N GLY A 175 17.69 7.37 8.46
CA GLY A 175 16.36 8.00 8.48
C GLY A 175 15.49 7.61 9.68
N GLN A 176 14.37 8.28 9.79
CA GLN A 176 13.29 7.92 10.72
C GLN A 176 12.24 7.08 9.97
N GLY A 177 11.91 5.91 10.51
CA GLY A 177 10.82 5.09 10.00
C GLY A 177 9.45 5.73 10.28
N MET A 178 8.43 5.24 9.59
CA MET A 178 7.06 5.67 9.87
C MET A 178 6.62 5.19 11.26
N PRO A 179 5.90 6.02 12.04
CA PRO A 179 5.23 5.57 13.24
C PRO A 179 4.25 4.44 12.92
N ARG A 180 4.13 3.48 13.83
CA ARG A 180 3.16 2.37 13.70
C ARG A 180 1.82 2.65 14.39
N SER A 181 1.75 3.71 15.18
CA SER A 181 0.51 4.18 15.80
C SER A 181 -0.24 5.10 14.84
N SER A 182 -1.58 5.04 14.86
CA SER A 182 -2.44 5.95 14.10
C SER A 182 -2.17 7.42 14.42
N GLY A 183 -2.43 8.29 13.47
CA GLY A 183 -2.20 9.74 13.59
C GLY A 183 -0.81 10.14 13.11
N LEU A 184 -0.49 9.90 11.86
CA LEU A 184 0.70 10.46 11.20
C LEU A 184 0.67 11.99 11.23
N SER A 185 1.84 12.66 11.16
CA SER A 185 1.89 14.13 11.08
C SER A 185 1.12 14.63 9.86
N ASP A 186 0.37 15.73 10.02
CA ASP A 186 -0.37 16.35 8.93
C ASP A 186 0.57 16.85 7.82
N ASP A 187 1.82 17.22 8.15
CA ASP A 187 2.83 17.67 7.20
C ASP A 187 3.29 16.62 6.19
N LEU A 188 2.98 15.36 6.46
CA LEU A 188 3.25 14.25 5.53
C LEU A 188 2.23 14.17 4.38
N PHE A 189 1.15 14.94 4.46
CA PHE A 189 0.06 14.91 3.50
C PHE A 189 -0.02 16.20 2.70
N VAL A 190 -0.24 16.09 1.40
CA VAL A 190 -0.66 17.22 0.57
C VAL A 190 -2.14 17.48 0.81
N HIS A 191 -2.49 18.73 1.19
CA HIS A 191 -3.87 19.14 1.46
C HIS A 191 -4.08 20.65 1.23
N ASP A 192 -5.33 21.07 1.04
CA ASP A 192 -5.77 22.47 0.88
C ASP A 192 -6.19 23.15 2.21
N GLY A 193 -5.78 22.58 3.34
CA GLY A 193 -6.25 22.96 4.67
C GLY A 193 -7.36 22.05 5.19
N GLN A 194 -8.07 21.35 4.32
CA GLN A 194 -9.10 20.37 4.67
C GLN A 194 -8.45 18.97 4.82
N ILE A 195 -8.14 18.66 6.03
CA ILE A 195 -7.60 17.35 6.46
C ILE A 195 -8.17 17.04 7.83
N THR A 196 -8.57 15.80 8.06
CA THR A 196 -8.86 15.32 9.40
C THR A 196 -7.58 15.42 10.22
N LYS A 197 -7.54 16.37 11.16
CA LYS A 197 -6.34 16.71 11.94
C LYS A 197 -5.83 15.52 12.74
N ARG A 198 -4.51 15.40 12.88
CA ARG A 198 -3.81 14.27 13.51
C ARG A 198 -4.50 13.70 14.76
N PRO A 199 -4.88 14.50 15.80
CA PRO A 199 -5.51 13.92 16.98
C PRO A 199 -6.90 13.33 16.68
N VAL A 200 -7.71 14.01 15.87
CA VAL A 200 -9.06 13.58 15.47
C VAL A 200 -8.96 12.35 14.56
N ARG A 201 -7.98 12.32 13.67
CA ARG A 201 -7.72 11.16 12.81
C ARG A 201 -7.33 9.93 13.60
N ALA A 202 -6.52 10.08 14.64
CA ALA A 202 -6.16 8.98 15.53
C ALA A 202 -7.39 8.41 16.26
N LEU A 203 -8.32 9.27 16.73
CA LEU A 203 -9.57 8.84 17.34
C LEU A 203 -10.46 8.09 16.33
N ALA A 204 -10.60 8.61 15.11
CA ALA A 204 -11.36 7.96 14.05
C ALA A 204 -10.81 6.58 13.70
N LEU A 205 -9.49 6.47 13.49
CA LEU A 205 -8.84 5.20 13.17
C LEU A 205 -8.91 4.19 14.32
N SER A 206 -8.84 4.66 15.56
CA SER A 206 -9.06 3.80 16.73
C SER A 206 -10.47 3.19 16.73
N ALA A 207 -11.49 3.97 16.40
CA ALA A 207 -12.88 3.50 16.32
C ALA A 207 -13.15 2.63 15.07
N LEU A 208 -12.52 2.96 13.93
CA LEU A 208 -12.57 2.16 12.70
C LEU A 208 -11.86 0.81 12.88
N ALA A 209 -10.85 0.74 13.76
CA ALA A 209 -10.07 -0.47 14.08
C ALA A 209 -9.63 -1.23 12.81
N PRO A 210 -8.72 -0.66 11.98
CA PRO A 210 -8.29 -1.26 10.73
C PRO A 210 -7.77 -2.70 10.89
N ARG A 211 -8.09 -3.57 9.94
CA ARG A 211 -7.57 -4.92 9.86
C ARG A 211 -7.10 -5.23 8.44
N ALA A 212 -6.04 -6.00 8.34
CA ALA A 212 -5.51 -6.41 7.04
C ALA A 212 -6.58 -7.16 6.22
N GLY A 213 -6.69 -6.81 4.94
CA GLY A 213 -7.64 -7.41 4.01
C GLY A 213 -9.02 -6.77 3.98
N GLU A 214 -9.36 -5.91 4.94
CA GLU A 214 -10.66 -5.22 4.97
C GLU A 214 -10.72 -4.04 3.98
N ARG A 215 -11.94 -3.68 3.60
CA ARG A 215 -12.26 -2.57 2.71
C ARG A 215 -12.90 -1.41 3.45
N LEU A 216 -12.31 -0.21 3.31
CA LEU A 216 -12.88 1.04 3.78
C LEU A 216 -13.61 1.78 2.63
N TRP A 217 -14.77 2.35 2.93
CA TRP A 217 -15.29 3.50 2.19
C TRP A 217 -14.97 4.78 2.95
N ASP A 218 -14.17 5.65 2.35
CA ASP A 218 -13.81 6.97 2.88
C ASP A 218 -14.60 8.03 2.11
N ILE A 219 -15.71 8.47 2.68
CA ILE A 219 -16.69 9.36 2.03
C ILE A 219 -16.39 10.80 2.41
N GLY A 220 -16.19 11.66 1.40
CA GLY A 220 -15.68 13.00 1.59
C GLY A 220 -14.21 12.97 2.00
N ALA A 221 -13.40 12.19 1.30
CA ALA A 221 -12.06 11.80 1.70
C ALA A 221 -11.06 12.97 1.83
N GLY A 222 -11.34 14.12 1.22
CA GLY A 222 -10.52 15.33 1.32
C GLY A 222 -9.08 15.12 0.85
N SER A 223 -8.15 15.01 1.79
CA SER A 223 -6.74 14.67 1.51
C SER A 223 -6.48 13.16 1.38
N GLY A 224 -7.45 12.31 1.73
CA GLY A 224 -7.28 10.86 1.80
C GLY A 224 -6.44 10.36 2.98
N SER A 225 -6.25 11.19 4.00
CA SER A 225 -5.38 10.82 5.13
C SER A 225 -5.90 9.61 5.93
N ILE A 226 -7.21 9.44 6.04
CA ILE A 226 -7.83 8.23 6.63
C ILE A 226 -7.58 7.02 5.73
N SER A 227 -7.83 7.14 4.42
CA SER A 227 -7.58 6.08 3.44
C SER A 227 -6.12 5.61 3.44
N VAL A 228 -5.17 6.55 3.56
CA VAL A 228 -3.73 6.23 3.60
C VAL A 228 -3.38 5.44 4.86
N GLU A 229 -3.77 5.92 6.04
CA GLU A 229 -3.45 5.23 7.30
C GLU A 229 -4.18 3.88 7.40
N TRP A 230 -5.42 3.77 6.92
CA TRP A 230 -6.11 2.49 6.77
C TRP A 230 -5.34 1.49 5.90
N ALA A 231 -4.85 1.96 4.75
CA ALA A 231 -4.14 1.11 3.80
C ALA A 231 -2.72 0.73 4.28
N LEU A 232 -2.08 1.54 5.14
CA LEU A 232 -0.82 1.19 5.82
C LEU A 232 -0.98 -0.02 6.75
N ASP A 233 -2.17 -0.19 7.35
CA ASP A 233 -2.50 -1.35 8.19
C ASP A 233 -2.91 -2.60 7.37
N GLY A 234 -2.78 -2.54 6.05
CA GLY A 234 -2.97 -3.70 5.15
C GLY A 234 -4.36 -3.82 4.54
N GLY A 235 -5.27 -2.88 4.80
CA GLY A 235 -6.58 -2.79 4.16
C GLY A 235 -6.52 -2.21 2.74
N THR A 236 -7.69 -2.13 2.10
CA THR A 236 -7.92 -1.36 0.87
C THR A 236 -8.93 -0.26 1.14
N ALA A 237 -8.89 0.83 0.38
CA ALA A 237 -9.82 1.93 0.53
C ALA A 237 -10.43 2.36 -0.80
N ILE A 238 -11.70 2.74 -0.76
CA ILE A 238 -12.38 3.47 -1.83
C ILE A 238 -12.62 4.88 -1.29
N ALA A 239 -11.82 5.83 -1.77
CA ALA A 239 -11.89 7.24 -1.39
C ALA A 239 -12.82 7.98 -2.35
N VAL A 240 -13.94 8.48 -1.85
CA VAL A 240 -14.93 9.26 -2.61
C VAL A 240 -14.76 10.73 -2.28
N GLU A 241 -14.49 11.54 -3.28
CA GLU A 241 -14.30 12.99 -3.13
C GLU A 241 -14.96 13.73 -4.30
N ALA A 242 -15.79 14.71 -3.97
CA ALA A 242 -16.57 15.45 -4.99
C ALA A 242 -15.71 16.46 -5.79
N ARG A 243 -14.62 16.94 -5.21
CA ARG A 243 -13.75 17.96 -5.82
C ARG A 243 -12.53 17.31 -6.46
N GLU A 244 -12.33 17.56 -7.75
CA GLU A 244 -11.20 16.99 -8.51
C GLU A 244 -9.83 17.44 -7.98
N ASP A 245 -9.70 18.68 -7.52
CA ASP A 245 -8.45 19.19 -6.94
C ASP A 245 -8.06 18.43 -5.65
N ARG A 246 -9.03 18.02 -4.82
CA ARG A 246 -8.81 17.17 -3.64
C ARG A 246 -8.59 15.71 -4.03
N ALA A 247 -9.32 15.19 -5.00
CA ALA A 247 -9.06 13.85 -5.55
C ALA A 247 -7.62 13.74 -6.08
N ALA A 248 -7.08 14.82 -6.70
CA ALA A 248 -5.68 14.89 -7.10
C ALA A 248 -4.71 14.86 -5.90
N ASN A 249 -5.06 15.47 -4.76
CA ASN A 249 -4.26 15.37 -3.54
C ASN A 249 -4.27 13.94 -2.98
N ILE A 250 -5.42 13.25 -2.99
CA ILE A 250 -5.50 11.84 -2.59
C ILE A 250 -4.56 10.97 -3.44
N ARG A 251 -4.55 11.17 -4.78
CA ARG A 251 -3.63 10.44 -5.68
C ARG A 251 -2.17 10.68 -5.33
N LYS A 252 -1.79 11.95 -5.05
CA LYS A 252 -0.43 12.31 -4.64
C LYS A 252 -0.05 11.64 -3.33
N ASN A 253 -0.93 11.69 -2.33
CA ASN A 253 -0.70 11.07 -1.04
C ASN A 253 -0.61 9.54 -1.15
N ALA A 254 -1.55 8.90 -1.84
CA ALA A 254 -1.49 7.45 -2.10
C ALA A 254 -0.18 7.03 -2.78
N ALA A 255 0.30 7.81 -3.76
CA ALA A 255 1.57 7.56 -4.43
C ALA A 255 2.76 7.76 -3.48
N ALA A 256 2.81 8.87 -2.73
CA ALA A 256 3.92 9.21 -1.83
C ALA A 256 4.12 8.14 -0.73
N PHE A 257 3.04 7.50 -0.28
CA PHE A 257 3.09 6.40 0.69
C PHE A 257 3.24 5.01 0.04
N GLY A 258 3.36 4.91 -1.31
CA GLY A 258 3.47 3.64 -2.02
C GLY A 258 2.17 2.82 -2.04
N LEU A 259 1.01 3.44 -1.79
CA LEU A 259 -0.28 2.79 -1.58
C LEU A 259 -1.26 2.95 -2.76
N ALA A 260 -0.83 3.51 -3.88
CA ALA A 260 -1.69 3.73 -5.04
C ALA A 260 -2.42 2.46 -5.54
N HIS A 261 -1.87 1.28 -5.27
CA HIS A 261 -2.45 0.00 -5.61
C HIS A 261 -3.51 -0.50 -4.61
N ARG A 262 -3.66 0.17 -3.45
CA ARG A 262 -4.62 -0.17 -2.39
C ARG A 262 -5.74 0.84 -2.24
N ILE A 263 -5.61 2.02 -2.87
CA ILE A 263 -6.58 3.12 -2.73
C ILE A 263 -7.18 3.41 -4.10
N THR A 264 -8.45 3.08 -4.26
CA THR A 264 -9.24 3.47 -5.43
C THR A 264 -9.87 4.82 -5.17
N ILE A 265 -9.74 5.76 -6.11
CA ILE A 265 -10.24 7.13 -5.95
C ILE A 265 -11.37 7.35 -6.93
N LEU A 266 -12.53 7.70 -6.40
CA LEU A 266 -13.72 8.02 -7.16
C LEU A 266 -14.04 9.51 -7.02
N THR A 267 -13.96 10.25 -8.12
CA THR A 267 -14.38 11.65 -8.15
C THR A 267 -15.87 11.70 -8.37
N GLY A 268 -16.61 12.18 -7.38
CA GLY A 268 -18.07 12.25 -7.41
C GLY A 268 -18.67 12.44 -6.03
N ARG A 269 -19.98 12.52 -5.97
CA ARG A 269 -20.73 12.62 -4.71
C ARG A 269 -21.27 11.25 -4.30
N ALA A 270 -21.23 10.96 -3.01
CA ALA A 270 -22.00 9.88 -2.44
C ALA A 270 -23.46 10.34 -2.25
N PRO A 271 -24.46 9.43 -2.40
CA PRO A 271 -24.30 7.98 -2.57
C PRO A 271 -24.05 7.51 -4.02
N GLU A 272 -24.21 8.36 -5.05
CA GLU A 272 -24.18 7.96 -6.46
C GLU A 272 -22.85 7.32 -6.85
N ALA A 273 -21.73 7.89 -6.38
CA ALA A 273 -20.39 7.36 -6.65
C ALA A 273 -20.13 5.97 -6.04
N LEU A 274 -20.99 5.53 -5.13
CA LEU A 274 -20.89 4.22 -4.49
C LEU A 274 -21.68 3.12 -5.24
N ALA A 275 -22.43 3.47 -6.29
CA ALA A 275 -23.27 2.51 -7.01
C ALA A 275 -22.43 1.34 -7.56
N GLY A 276 -22.95 0.12 -7.40
CA GLY A 276 -22.30 -1.09 -7.92
C GLY A 276 -21.04 -1.55 -7.16
N LEU A 277 -20.59 -0.83 -6.12
CA LEU A 277 -19.44 -1.26 -5.31
C LEU A 277 -19.84 -2.41 -4.37
N GLU A 278 -18.90 -3.27 -4.08
CA GLU A 278 -19.04 -4.30 -3.04
C GLU A 278 -19.15 -3.65 -1.65
N ALA A 279 -19.87 -4.33 -0.74
CA ALA A 279 -20.07 -3.88 0.62
C ALA A 279 -18.73 -3.59 1.34
N PRO A 280 -18.67 -2.54 2.16
CA PRO A 280 -17.48 -2.23 2.95
C PRO A 280 -17.46 -3.01 4.27
N ASP A 281 -16.25 -3.19 4.83
CA ASP A 281 -16.04 -3.66 6.20
C ASP A 281 -16.06 -2.49 7.19
N ALA A 282 -15.70 -1.29 6.70
CA ALA A 282 -15.75 -0.06 7.46
C ALA A 282 -16.10 1.13 6.57
N VAL A 283 -16.72 2.15 7.18
CA VAL A 283 -17.06 3.42 6.51
C VAL A 283 -16.60 4.56 7.39
N PHE A 284 -15.91 5.52 6.80
CA PHE A 284 -15.61 6.80 7.41
C PHE A 284 -16.32 7.93 6.65
N ILE A 285 -16.93 8.84 7.41
CA ILE A 285 -17.57 10.05 6.86
C ILE A 285 -16.99 11.26 7.60
N GLY A 286 -16.06 11.96 6.94
CA GLY A 286 -15.32 13.09 7.53
C GLY A 286 -16.16 14.36 7.69
N GLY A 287 -17.33 14.41 7.08
CA GLY A 287 -18.29 15.53 7.10
C GLY A 287 -19.31 15.37 5.98
N GLY A 288 -20.40 16.16 6.05
CA GLY A 288 -21.43 16.14 5.01
C GLY A 288 -22.38 14.93 5.08
N LEU A 289 -22.43 14.23 6.23
CA LEU A 289 -23.46 13.23 6.46
C LEU A 289 -24.82 13.91 6.58
N ASP A 290 -25.79 13.43 5.82
CA ASP A 290 -27.21 13.73 5.93
C ASP A 290 -28.04 12.44 5.97
N GLU A 291 -29.35 12.54 6.19
CA GLU A 291 -30.24 11.38 6.25
C GLU A 291 -30.29 10.62 4.93
N VAL A 292 -30.24 11.31 3.81
CA VAL A 292 -30.30 10.71 2.46
C VAL A 292 -29.09 9.81 2.24
N LEU A 293 -27.89 10.29 2.58
CA LEU A 293 -26.68 9.51 2.49
C LEU A 293 -26.72 8.32 3.47
N PHE A 294 -27.10 8.57 4.73
CA PHE A 294 -27.19 7.49 5.72
C PHE A 294 -28.14 6.38 5.28
N ASP A 295 -29.35 6.72 4.86
CA ASP A 295 -30.37 5.75 4.43
C ASP A 295 -29.95 4.98 3.17
N ALA A 296 -29.14 5.60 2.30
CA ALA A 296 -28.60 4.95 1.11
C ALA A 296 -27.47 3.94 1.41
N ILE A 297 -26.65 4.21 2.42
CA ILE A 297 -25.45 3.38 2.69
C ILE A 297 -25.70 2.33 3.78
N TRP A 298 -26.49 2.66 4.81
CA TRP A 298 -26.70 1.79 5.97
C TRP A 298 -27.23 0.39 5.61
N PRO A 299 -28.20 0.22 4.68
CA PRO A 299 -28.67 -1.10 4.27
C PRO A 299 -27.61 -1.96 3.58
N ARG A 300 -26.54 -1.35 3.06
CA ARG A 300 -25.47 -2.03 2.32
C ARG A 300 -24.38 -2.61 3.21
N PHE A 301 -24.38 -2.30 4.50
CA PHE A 301 -23.39 -2.81 5.43
C PHE A 301 -23.67 -4.28 5.76
N SER A 302 -22.62 -5.08 5.78
CA SER A 302 -22.67 -6.43 6.33
C SER A 302 -22.72 -6.40 7.86
N PRO A 303 -23.26 -7.43 8.53
CA PRO A 303 -23.11 -7.56 9.99
C PRO A 303 -21.66 -7.49 10.41
N GLY A 304 -21.35 -6.66 11.42
CA GLY A 304 -20.00 -6.40 11.89
C GLY A 304 -19.27 -5.25 11.18
N ALA A 305 -19.85 -4.66 10.14
CA ALA A 305 -19.29 -3.47 9.50
C ALA A 305 -19.34 -2.26 10.46
N ARG A 306 -18.28 -1.47 10.46
CA ARG A 306 -18.09 -0.32 11.35
C ARG A 306 -18.35 0.98 10.59
N LEU A 307 -19.07 1.90 11.22
CA LEU A 307 -19.26 3.27 10.72
C LEU A 307 -18.66 4.25 11.74
N VAL A 308 -17.84 5.17 11.27
CA VAL A 308 -17.41 6.35 12.02
C VAL A 308 -17.79 7.60 11.23
N ALA A 309 -18.56 8.49 11.84
CA ALA A 309 -18.98 9.75 11.25
C ALA A 309 -18.58 10.92 12.14
N HIS A 310 -18.10 12.00 11.52
CA HIS A 310 -17.73 13.23 12.20
C HIS A 310 -18.71 14.37 11.89
N ALA A 311 -19.01 15.18 12.89
CA ALA A 311 -19.75 16.43 12.77
C ALA A 311 -18.94 17.60 13.32
N VAL A 312 -18.96 18.71 12.61
CA VAL A 312 -18.38 20.01 13.01
C VAL A 312 -19.41 21.14 12.91
N THR A 313 -20.65 20.84 12.52
CA THR A 313 -21.78 21.76 12.49
C THR A 313 -22.89 21.26 13.41
N LEU A 314 -23.70 22.17 13.92
CA LEU A 314 -24.80 21.84 14.83
C LEU A 314 -25.86 20.95 14.17
N GLU A 315 -26.11 21.14 12.87
CA GLU A 315 -27.08 20.36 12.10
C GLU A 315 -26.64 18.89 12.01
N THR A 316 -25.36 18.67 11.66
CA THR A 316 -24.83 17.29 11.59
C THR A 316 -24.67 16.69 12.99
N GLU A 317 -24.30 17.47 14.02
CA GLU A 317 -24.27 17.01 15.42
C GLU A 317 -25.65 16.54 15.89
N ALA A 318 -26.72 17.29 15.58
CA ALA A 318 -28.08 16.89 15.89
C ALA A 318 -28.47 15.57 15.18
N LEU A 319 -28.09 15.41 13.90
CA LEU A 319 -28.31 14.18 13.17
C LEU A 319 -27.55 13.00 13.80
N LEU A 320 -26.27 13.18 14.16
CA LEU A 320 -25.51 12.10 14.83
C LEU A 320 -26.14 11.71 16.16
N GLY A 321 -26.67 12.66 16.93
CA GLY A 321 -27.42 12.38 18.17
C GLY A 321 -28.66 11.54 17.93
N GLU A 322 -29.44 11.85 16.87
CA GLU A 322 -30.61 11.07 16.50
C GLU A 322 -30.27 9.68 15.98
N LEU A 323 -29.21 9.57 15.15
CA LEU A 323 -28.71 8.27 14.66
C LEU A 323 -28.19 7.40 15.81
N HIS A 324 -27.47 7.98 16.77
CA HIS A 324 -27.06 7.29 17.98
C HIS A 324 -28.27 6.77 18.79
N ARG A 325 -29.33 7.59 18.93
CA ARG A 325 -30.56 7.15 19.62
C ARG A 325 -31.24 5.96 18.91
N ARG A 326 -31.21 5.92 17.56
CA ARG A 326 -31.85 4.85 16.75
C ARG A 326 -31.00 3.58 16.65
N HIS A 327 -29.70 3.72 16.52
CA HIS A 327 -28.79 2.63 16.17
C HIS A 327 -27.80 2.27 17.29
N GLY A 328 -27.75 3.03 18.38
CA GLY A 328 -26.77 2.84 19.45
C GLY A 328 -25.38 3.25 19.05
N GLY A 329 -24.39 2.53 19.52
CA GLY A 329 -22.96 2.84 19.32
C GLY A 329 -22.46 3.82 20.37
N GLU A 330 -21.35 4.50 20.05
CA GLU A 330 -20.71 5.49 20.93
C GLU A 330 -20.79 6.88 20.27
N LEU A 331 -21.23 7.87 21.06
CA LEU A 331 -21.22 9.28 20.65
C LEU A 331 -20.25 10.04 21.55
N MET A 332 -19.19 10.56 20.98
CA MET A 332 -18.11 11.24 21.68
C MET A 332 -17.94 12.67 21.13
N ARG A 333 -17.66 13.64 22.01
CA ARG A 333 -17.26 14.99 21.63
C ARG A 333 -15.81 15.23 22.04
N ALA A 334 -14.99 15.63 21.06
CA ALA A 334 -13.58 15.95 21.26
C ALA A 334 -13.36 17.48 21.17
N GLU A 335 -12.79 18.06 22.21
CA GLU A 335 -12.38 19.47 22.29
C GLU A 335 -10.87 19.52 22.47
N ILE A 336 -10.17 20.10 21.50
CA ILE A 336 -8.72 20.13 21.45
C ILE A 336 -8.24 21.57 21.40
N SER A 337 -7.28 21.91 22.23
CA SER A 337 -6.63 23.23 22.22
C SER A 337 -5.12 23.06 22.06
N HIS A 338 -4.50 23.97 21.33
CA HIS A 338 -3.05 24.01 21.15
C HIS A 338 -2.49 25.28 21.79
N ALA A 339 -1.30 25.19 22.38
CA ALA A 339 -0.61 26.36 22.87
C ALA A 339 -0.12 27.20 21.69
N ALA A 340 -0.56 28.44 21.61
CA ALA A 340 -0.21 29.39 20.55
C ALA A 340 0.37 30.68 21.12
N PRO A 341 1.21 31.45 20.36
CA PRO A 341 1.71 32.73 20.78
C PRO A 341 0.58 33.75 21.03
N LEU A 342 0.68 34.48 22.15
CA LEU A 342 -0.18 35.59 22.46
C LEU A 342 0.73 36.76 22.88
N GLY A 343 1.16 37.58 21.93
CA GLY A 343 2.21 38.56 22.13
C GLY A 343 3.52 37.90 22.61
N ARG A 344 4.04 38.32 23.78
CA ARG A 344 5.24 37.72 24.42
C ARG A 344 4.94 36.48 25.28
N TYR A 345 3.69 36.10 25.39
CA TYR A 345 3.22 34.96 26.18
C TYR A 345 2.65 33.86 25.26
N ARG A 346 2.08 32.85 25.85
CA ARG A 346 1.34 31.77 25.18
C ARG A 346 -0.05 31.64 25.79
N SER A 347 -1.02 31.25 24.96
CA SER A 347 -2.38 30.92 25.39
C SER A 347 -2.86 29.69 24.68
N TRP A 348 -4.00 29.19 25.13
CA TRP A 348 -4.67 28.07 24.45
C TRP A 348 -5.52 28.62 23.30
N GLU A 349 -5.29 28.09 22.09
CA GLU A 349 -6.11 28.30 20.92
C GLU A 349 -6.95 27.03 20.70
N ALA A 350 -8.28 27.16 20.80
CA ALA A 350 -9.20 26.06 20.67
C ALA A 350 -9.44 25.75 19.19
N ALA A 351 -9.29 24.49 18.81
CA ALA A 351 -9.82 24.00 17.56
C ALA A 351 -11.35 23.89 17.60
N ARG A 352 -11.98 23.80 16.43
CA ARG A 352 -13.43 23.51 16.42
C ARG A 352 -13.67 22.14 17.04
N PRO A 353 -14.64 22.03 17.97
CA PRO A 353 -15.05 20.74 18.50
C PRO A 353 -15.48 19.78 17.38
N VAL A 354 -15.21 18.51 17.56
CA VAL A 354 -15.65 17.44 16.66
C VAL A 354 -16.51 16.46 17.44
N VAL A 355 -17.71 16.20 16.98
CA VAL A 355 -18.52 15.10 17.48
C VAL A 355 -18.27 13.89 16.59
N GLN A 356 -17.92 12.77 17.20
CA GLN A 356 -17.72 11.48 16.55
C GLN A 356 -18.82 10.52 17.00
N TRP A 357 -19.49 9.93 16.04
CA TRP A 357 -20.36 8.79 16.27
C TRP A 357 -19.73 7.55 15.66
N SER A 358 -19.63 6.48 16.43
CA SER A 358 -19.14 5.19 15.97
C SER A 358 -20.12 4.09 16.31
N VAL A 359 -20.39 3.21 15.34
CA VAL A 359 -21.37 2.12 15.49
C VAL A 359 -20.94 0.91 14.66
N VAL A 360 -21.30 -0.27 15.16
CA VAL A 360 -21.18 -1.55 14.46
C VAL A 360 -22.57 -2.02 14.08
N ARG A 361 -22.72 -2.46 12.83
CA ARG A 361 -24.00 -3.00 12.36
C ARG A 361 -24.23 -4.43 12.84
#